data_a7a8213f96bfdcfa4d0d877ab16ea67f
#
_entry.id   a7a8213f96bfdcfa4d0d877ab16ea67f
#
_cell.length_a   1.000
_cell.length_b   1.000
_cell.length_c   1.000
_cell.angle_alpha   90.00
_cell.angle_beta   90.00
_cell.angle_gamma   90.00
#
_symmetry.space_group_name_H-M   'P 1'
#
loop_
_entity.id
_entity.type
_entity.pdbx_description
1 polymer ?
#
loop_
_entity_poly.entity_id
_entity_poly.type
_entity_poly.pdbx_seq_one_letter_code
_entity_poly.pdbx_strand_id
1 'polypeptide(L)'
;HMPVPDPATMMAHARYRDVVAEVKAFLEAQAKRALSAGVPQVVLDPGFGFGKLLEHNLALLRRLDEIVALGHPVLVGLSRKRTIGELSGVEDPAQRVHGSVAAHLFAVTKGARLLRVHDVRAHREALGVWEAVYGGDRPSRA
;
A
#
# COMPACT_ATOMS: atom_id res chain seq x y z
N HIS A 1 4.05 -5.87 5.71
CA HIS A 1 3.97 -7.35 5.78
C HIS A 1 4.84 -7.99 4.71
N MET A 2 5.65 -8.94 5.12
CA MET A 2 6.42 -9.85 4.27
C MET A 2 6.27 -11.27 4.86
N PRO A 3 5.97 -12.31 4.05
CA PRO A 3 5.61 -13.62 4.59
C PRO A 3 6.78 -14.37 5.26
N VAL A 4 8.01 -14.04 4.87
CA VAL A 4 9.24 -14.64 5.43
C VAL A 4 10.33 -13.57 5.57
N PRO A 5 11.31 -13.74 6.48
CA PRO A 5 12.36 -12.75 6.68
C PRO A 5 13.35 -12.64 5.52
N ASP A 6 13.52 -13.70 4.72
CA ASP A 6 14.44 -13.71 3.58
C ASP A 6 13.73 -13.29 2.28
N PRO A 7 14.10 -12.13 1.69
CA PRO A 7 13.53 -11.68 0.42
C PRO A 7 13.78 -12.64 -0.75
N ALA A 8 14.87 -13.43 -0.74
CA ALA A 8 15.19 -14.34 -1.84
C ALA A 8 14.20 -15.50 -1.96
N THR A 9 13.61 -15.93 -0.85
CA THR A 9 12.67 -17.06 -0.79
C THR A 9 11.20 -16.65 -0.72
N MET A 10 10.91 -15.36 -0.54
CA MET A 10 9.55 -14.87 -0.27
C MET A 10 8.51 -15.24 -1.34
N MET A 11 8.90 -15.36 -2.62
CA MET A 11 7.98 -15.71 -3.70
C MET A 11 7.53 -17.18 -3.66
N ALA A 12 8.36 -18.08 -3.15
CA ALA A 12 7.99 -19.47 -2.94
C ALA A 12 6.89 -19.63 -1.86
N HIS A 13 6.75 -18.62 -0.99
CA HIS A 13 5.76 -18.57 0.08
C HIS A 13 4.55 -17.67 -0.25
N ALA A 14 4.40 -17.23 -1.50
CA ALA A 14 3.26 -16.42 -1.96
C ALA A 14 1.98 -17.26 -2.08
N ARG A 15 1.59 -17.93 -1.00
CA ARG A 15 0.40 -18.80 -0.92
C ARG A 15 -0.54 -18.27 0.14
N TYR A 16 -1.70 -17.76 -0.29
CA TYR A 16 -2.74 -17.20 0.59
C TYR A 16 -4.08 -17.86 0.22
N ARG A 17 -4.92 -18.11 1.22
CA ARG A 17 -6.35 -18.42 1.00
C ARG A 17 -7.13 -17.13 0.78
N ASP A 18 -6.92 -16.15 1.64
CA ASP A 18 -7.38 -14.77 1.50
C ASP A 18 -6.24 -13.83 1.96
N VAL A 19 -5.51 -13.30 0.99
CA VAL A 19 -4.36 -12.43 1.28
C VAL A 19 -4.73 -11.20 2.11
N VAL A 20 -5.93 -10.65 1.94
CA VAL A 20 -6.36 -9.46 2.69
C VAL A 20 -6.63 -9.81 4.13
N ALA A 21 -7.38 -10.89 4.40
CA ALA A 21 -7.68 -11.34 5.75
C ALA A 21 -6.40 -11.74 6.51
N GLU A 22 -5.48 -12.47 5.85
CA GLU A 22 -4.24 -12.93 6.47
C GLU A 22 -3.29 -11.75 6.77
N VAL A 23 -3.12 -10.81 5.83
CA VAL A 23 -2.29 -9.62 6.04
C VAL A 23 -2.90 -8.73 7.13
N LYS A 24 -4.23 -8.53 7.11
CA LYS A 24 -4.95 -7.76 8.15
C LYS A 24 -4.70 -8.34 9.53
N ALA A 25 -4.93 -9.66 9.72
CA ALA A 25 -4.73 -10.32 11.00
C ALA A 25 -3.28 -10.22 11.49
N PHE A 26 -2.30 -10.38 10.58
CA PHE A 26 -0.89 -10.22 10.90
C PHE A 26 -0.59 -8.78 11.38
N LEU A 27 -1.03 -7.77 10.61
CA LEU A 27 -0.77 -6.36 10.94
C LEU A 27 -1.43 -5.97 12.26
N GLU A 28 -2.64 -6.42 12.53
CA GLU A 28 -3.33 -6.19 13.79
C GLU A 28 -2.55 -6.76 14.99
N ALA A 29 -2.09 -8.01 14.87
CA ALA A 29 -1.30 -8.65 15.92
C ALA A 29 0.03 -7.92 16.18
N GLN A 30 0.73 -7.49 15.11
CA GLN A 30 2.00 -6.76 15.26
C GLN A 30 1.78 -5.35 15.83
N ALA A 31 0.72 -4.64 15.42
CA ALA A 31 0.36 -3.35 15.99
C ALA A 31 0.08 -3.46 17.51
N LYS A 32 -0.72 -4.43 17.91
CA LYS A 32 -0.99 -4.70 19.33
C LYS A 32 0.29 -4.98 20.12
N ARG A 33 1.21 -5.79 19.58
CA ARG A 33 2.50 -6.07 20.23
C ARG A 33 3.35 -4.81 20.39
N ALA A 34 3.46 -3.98 19.34
CA ALA A 34 4.26 -2.76 19.39
C ALA A 34 3.70 -1.77 20.42
N LEU A 35 2.39 -1.52 20.41
CA LEU A 35 1.72 -0.62 21.34
C LEU A 35 1.85 -1.12 22.80
N SER A 36 1.68 -2.43 23.04
CA SER A 36 1.87 -3.02 24.37
C SER A 36 3.33 -2.94 24.85
N ALA A 37 4.29 -2.86 23.95
CA ALA A 37 5.70 -2.64 24.26
C ALA A 37 6.06 -1.14 24.45
N GLY A 38 5.08 -0.23 24.46
CA GLY A 38 5.28 1.19 24.72
C GLY A 38 5.59 2.04 23.47
N VAL A 39 5.45 1.48 22.25
CA VAL A 39 5.54 2.29 21.02
C VAL A 39 4.32 3.19 20.95
N PRO A 40 4.49 4.53 20.87
CA PRO A 40 3.36 5.46 20.98
C PRO A 40 2.43 5.46 19.78
N GLN A 41 2.94 5.11 18.60
CA GLN A 41 2.16 5.10 17.35
C GLN A 41 2.77 4.13 16.34
N VAL A 42 1.92 3.47 15.55
CA VAL A 42 2.33 2.58 14.47
C VAL A 42 1.73 3.02 13.14
N VAL A 43 2.44 2.73 12.06
CA VAL A 43 1.98 2.86 10.68
C VAL A 43 1.96 1.47 10.06
N LEU A 44 0.86 1.09 9.42
CA LEU A 44 0.69 -0.21 8.81
C LEU A 44 1.13 -0.17 7.34
N ASP A 45 1.98 -1.12 6.92
CA ASP A 45 2.38 -1.33 5.53
C ASP A 45 1.98 -2.76 5.11
N PRO A 46 1.00 -2.93 4.20
CA PRO A 46 0.58 -4.24 3.69
C PRO A 46 1.67 -5.01 2.95
N GLY A 47 2.75 -4.35 2.54
CA GLY A 47 3.89 -4.98 1.89
C GLY A 47 3.59 -5.39 0.46
N PHE A 48 3.07 -4.50 -0.35
CA PHE A 48 2.88 -4.71 -1.78
C PHE A 48 4.18 -5.18 -2.47
N GLY A 49 4.09 -6.21 -3.30
CA GLY A 49 5.22 -6.77 -4.04
C GLY A 49 6.16 -7.67 -3.23
N PHE A 50 5.97 -7.82 -1.92
CA PHE A 50 6.77 -8.70 -1.08
C PHE A 50 6.04 -10.03 -0.84
N GLY A 51 6.50 -11.12 -1.50
CA GLY A 51 5.89 -12.44 -1.41
C GLY A 51 4.43 -12.48 -1.84
N LYS A 52 4.08 -11.73 -2.87
CA LYS A 52 2.71 -11.59 -3.39
C LYS A 52 2.70 -11.59 -4.91
N LEU A 53 1.84 -12.41 -5.49
CA LEU A 53 1.56 -12.44 -6.92
C LEU A 53 0.73 -11.21 -7.33
N LEU A 54 0.54 -11.01 -8.63
CA LEU A 54 -0.24 -9.89 -9.16
C LEU A 54 -1.65 -9.84 -8.56
N GLU A 55 -2.37 -10.96 -8.58
CA GLU A 55 -3.73 -11.05 -8.02
C GLU A 55 -3.78 -10.71 -6.52
N HIS A 56 -2.75 -11.10 -5.73
CA HIS A 56 -2.67 -10.76 -4.31
C HIS A 56 -2.49 -9.26 -4.09
N ASN A 57 -1.66 -8.60 -4.91
CA ASN A 57 -1.46 -7.16 -4.84
C ASN A 57 -2.73 -6.40 -5.25
N LEU A 58 -3.44 -6.87 -6.28
CA LEU A 58 -4.71 -6.29 -6.70
C LEU A 58 -5.80 -6.46 -5.65
N ALA A 59 -5.91 -7.63 -5.02
CA ALA A 59 -6.87 -7.87 -3.94
C ALA A 59 -6.61 -6.92 -2.75
N LEU A 60 -5.36 -6.80 -2.31
CA LEU A 60 -4.96 -5.88 -1.24
C LEU A 60 -5.28 -4.43 -1.57
N LEU A 61 -5.06 -4.00 -2.82
CA LEU A 61 -5.35 -2.64 -3.23
C LEU A 61 -6.86 -2.37 -3.28
N ARG A 62 -7.64 -3.29 -3.86
CA ARG A 62 -9.11 -3.18 -3.96
C ARG A 62 -9.80 -3.14 -2.59
N ARG A 63 -9.29 -3.92 -1.64
CA ARG A 63 -9.84 -4.10 -0.29
C ARG A 63 -8.96 -3.43 0.79
N LEU A 64 -8.22 -2.37 0.43
CA LEU A 64 -7.34 -1.65 1.35
C LEU A 64 -8.09 -1.02 2.52
N ASP A 65 -9.33 -0.62 2.31
CA ASP A 65 -10.26 -0.11 3.31
C ASP A 65 -10.45 -1.07 4.50
N GLU A 66 -10.36 -2.39 4.29
CA GLU A 66 -10.41 -3.37 5.38
C GLU A 66 -9.18 -3.28 6.32
N ILE A 67 -8.01 -2.92 5.78
CA ILE A 67 -6.79 -2.69 6.58
C ILE A 67 -6.87 -1.31 7.25
N VAL A 68 -7.36 -0.30 6.54
CA VAL A 68 -7.59 1.05 7.10
C VAL A 68 -8.56 1.01 8.29
N ALA A 69 -9.55 0.11 8.26
CA ALA A 69 -10.49 -0.10 9.36
C ALA A 69 -9.87 -0.59 10.67
N LEU A 70 -8.57 -0.98 10.68
CA LEU A 70 -7.81 -1.25 11.91
C LEU A 70 -7.53 0.02 12.74
N GLY A 71 -7.81 1.22 12.19
CA GLY A 71 -7.71 2.49 12.92
C GLY A 71 -6.31 3.08 13.01
N HIS A 72 -5.33 2.52 12.30
CA HIS A 72 -3.96 3.05 12.22
C HIS A 72 -3.69 3.66 10.84
N PRO A 73 -2.81 4.67 10.72
CA PRO A 73 -2.38 5.17 9.42
C PRO A 73 -1.81 4.04 8.55
N VAL A 74 -2.22 4.00 7.29
CA VAL A 74 -1.75 3.00 6.32
C VAL A 74 -0.82 3.66 5.31
N LEU A 75 0.37 3.05 5.13
CA LEU A 75 1.36 3.40 4.12
C LEU A 75 1.23 2.47 2.93
N VAL A 76 1.24 3.03 1.72
CA VAL A 76 1.24 2.28 0.47
C VAL A 76 2.49 2.60 -0.34
N GLY A 77 3.22 1.56 -0.74
CA GLY A 77 4.43 1.66 -1.55
C GLY A 77 4.33 0.78 -2.80
N LEU A 78 3.68 1.27 -3.86
CA LEU A 78 3.53 0.60 -5.16
C LEU A 78 4.45 1.17 -6.25
N SER A 79 5.13 2.29 -5.97
CA SER A 79 5.92 3.03 -6.95
C SER A 79 6.95 2.16 -7.66
N ARG A 80 6.88 2.17 -8.99
CA ARG A 80 7.78 1.47 -9.95
C ARG A 80 7.82 -0.05 -9.79
N LYS A 81 6.97 -0.65 -8.95
CA LYS A 81 7.00 -2.08 -8.67
C LYS A 81 6.56 -2.91 -9.88
N ARG A 82 6.94 -4.20 -9.85
CA ARG A 82 6.60 -5.19 -10.88
C ARG A 82 5.10 -5.21 -11.18
N THR A 83 4.25 -5.13 -10.15
CA THR A 83 2.79 -5.02 -10.30
C THR A 83 2.37 -3.92 -11.28
N ILE A 84 3.01 -2.74 -11.21
CA ILE A 84 2.72 -1.64 -12.15
C ILE A 84 3.17 -2.01 -13.56
N GLY A 85 4.38 -2.58 -13.69
CA GLY A 85 4.90 -3.02 -15.00
C GLY A 85 4.02 -4.05 -15.69
N GLU A 86 3.57 -5.07 -14.96
CA GLU A 86 2.68 -6.13 -15.47
C GLU A 86 1.33 -5.56 -15.94
N LEU A 87 0.77 -4.57 -15.23
CA LEU A 87 -0.51 -3.97 -15.57
C LEU A 87 -0.43 -2.96 -16.72
N SER A 88 0.67 -2.23 -16.82
CA SER A 88 0.84 -1.16 -17.80
C SER A 88 1.58 -1.60 -19.08
N GLY A 89 2.20 -2.80 -19.08
CA GLY A 89 3.09 -3.24 -20.15
C GLY A 89 4.43 -2.50 -20.19
N VAL A 90 4.77 -1.73 -19.14
CA VAL A 90 6.01 -0.92 -19.11
C VAL A 90 7.11 -1.72 -18.42
N GLU A 91 8.12 -2.13 -19.20
CA GLU A 91 9.23 -2.95 -18.70
C GLU A 91 10.19 -2.16 -17.82
N ASP A 92 10.62 -0.96 -18.26
CA ASP A 92 11.54 -0.12 -17.50
C ASP A 92 10.85 0.46 -16.23
N PRO A 93 11.33 0.12 -15.02
CA PRO A 93 10.77 0.68 -13.80
C PRO A 93 10.77 2.21 -13.74
N ALA A 94 11.75 2.88 -14.36
CA ALA A 94 11.84 4.33 -14.36
C ALA A 94 10.69 4.98 -15.14
N GLN A 95 10.11 4.27 -16.11
CA GLN A 95 9.01 4.75 -16.95
C GLN A 95 7.61 4.45 -16.36
N ARG A 96 7.53 3.76 -15.22
CA ARG A 96 6.25 3.36 -14.58
C ARG A 96 5.60 4.47 -13.76
N VAL A 97 5.96 5.74 -13.97
CA VAL A 97 5.47 6.86 -13.15
C VAL A 97 3.95 7.01 -13.22
N HIS A 98 3.37 6.98 -14.42
CA HIS A 98 1.92 7.18 -14.62
C HIS A 98 1.09 6.09 -13.93
N GLY A 99 1.45 4.81 -14.12
CA GLY A 99 0.81 3.69 -13.44
C GLY A 99 0.99 3.74 -11.92
N SER A 100 2.17 4.18 -11.45
CA SER A 100 2.44 4.36 -10.02
C SER A 100 1.53 5.44 -9.41
N VAL A 101 1.36 6.58 -10.08
CA VAL A 101 0.46 7.65 -9.67
C VAL A 101 -0.99 7.16 -9.61
N ALA A 102 -1.47 6.49 -10.67
CA ALA A 102 -2.83 5.98 -10.72
C ALA A 102 -3.13 5.00 -9.58
N ALA A 103 -2.23 4.04 -9.31
CA ALA A 103 -2.38 3.08 -8.22
C ALA A 103 -2.38 3.75 -6.83
N HIS A 104 -1.54 4.78 -6.64
CA HIS A 104 -1.50 5.51 -5.38
C HIS A 104 -2.71 6.41 -5.17
N LEU A 105 -3.24 7.07 -6.21
CA LEU A 105 -4.50 7.83 -6.12
C LEU A 105 -5.66 6.89 -5.74
N PHE A 106 -5.73 5.70 -6.35
CA PHE A 106 -6.70 4.69 -5.94
C PHE A 106 -6.53 4.30 -4.46
N ALA A 107 -5.30 4.08 -4.00
CA ALA A 107 -5.04 3.78 -2.58
C ALA A 107 -5.52 4.90 -1.66
N VAL A 108 -5.37 6.17 -2.07
CA VAL A 108 -5.87 7.34 -1.31
C VAL A 108 -7.39 7.32 -1.21
N THR A 109 -8.12 6.96 -2.30
CA THR A 109 -9.58 6.81 -2.23
C THR A 109 -10.02 5.72 -1.25
N LYS A 110 -9.16 4.72 -1.02
CA LYS A 110 -9.36 3.63 -0.05
C LYS A 110 -8.87 3.96 1.37
N GLY A 111 -8.39 5.18 1.61
CA GLY A 111 -8.01 5.66 2.93
C GLY A 111 -6.52 5.58 3.27
N ALA A 112 -5.64 5.29 2.31
CA ALA A 112 -4.19 5.41 2.54
C ALA A 112 -3.81 6.84 2.97
N ARG A 113 -2.97 6.95 4.02
CA ARG A 113 -2.54 8.24 4.58
C ARG A 113 -1.10 8.60 4.20
N LEU A 114 -0.27 7.61 3.90
CA LEU A 114 1.13 7.77 3.51
C LEU A 114 1.40 7.04 2.21
N LEU A 115 2.15 7.69 1.33
CA LEU A 115 2.60 7.11 0.07
C LEU A 115 4.13 7.12 0.02
N ARG A 116 4.74 5.96 -0.20
CA ARG A 116 6.19 5.85 -0.43
C ARG A 116 6.45 5.76 -1.92
N VAL A 117 7.08 6.79 -2.47
CA VAL A 117 7.20 7.00 -3.91
C VAL A 117 8.62 7.38 -4.34
N HIS A 118 9.01 7.05 -5.57
CA HIS A 118 10.23 7.52 -6.22
C HIS A 118 10.02 8.90 -6.86
N ASP A 119 8.86 9.11 -7.51
CA ASP A 119 8.54 10.28 -8.33
C ASP A 119 7.68 11.27 -7.52
N VAL A 120 8.29 11.93 -6.53
CA VAL A 120 7.58 12.80 -5.56
C VAL A 120 6.82 13.92 -6.25
N ARG A 121 7.44 14.59 -7.25
CA ARG A 121 6.81 15.71 -7.96
C ARG A 121 5.51 15.27 -8.65
N ALA A 122 5.56 14.19 -9.43
CA ALA A 122 4.39 13.68 -10.15
C ALA A 122 3.24 13.31 -9.20
N HIS A 123 3.56 12.70 -8.05
CA HIS A 123 2.55 12.37 -7.04
C HIS A 123 1.96 13.61 -6.35
N ARG A 124 2.79 14.63 -6.06
CA ARG A 124 2.29 15.88 -5.47
C ARG A 124 1.36 16.63 -6.41
N GLU A 125 1.72 16.73 -7.68
CA GLU A 125 0.89 17.38 -8.71
C GLU A 125 -0.46 16.64 -8.85
N ALA A 126 -0.43 15.32 -8.95
CA ALA A 126 -1.64 14.50 -9.07
C ALA A 126 -2.52 14.56 -7.81
N LEU A 127 -1.92 14.53 -6.61
CA LEU A 127 -2.66 14.67 -5.35
C LEU A 127 -3.29 16.06 -5.23
N GLY A 128 -2.64 17.13 -5.69
CA GLY A 128 -3.20 18.48 -5.69
C GLY A 128 -4.47 18.56 -6.54
N VAL A 129 -4.47 17.96 -7.73
CA VAL A 129 -5.68 17.86 -8.59
C VAL A 129 -6.74 17.02 -7.91
N TRP A 130 -6.37 15.84 -7.40
CA TRP A 130 -7.30 14.94 -6.72
C TRP A 130 -7.95 15.60 -5.51
N GLU A 131 -7.18 16.30 -4.67
CA GLU A 131 -7.69 17.04 -3.50
C GLU A 131 -8.67 18.14 -3.91
N ALA A 132 -8.41 18.86 -4.99
CA ALA A 132 -9.31 19.90 -5.50
C ALA A 132 -10.65 19.32 -5.99
N VAL A 133 -10.63 18.14 -6.61
CA VAL A 133 -11.85 17.45 -7.11
C VAL A 133 -12.65 16.82 -5.97
N TYR A 134 -11.99 16.19 -5.00
CA TYR A 134 -12.65 15.51 -3.88
C TYR A 134 -12.76 16.37 -2.62
N GLY A 135 -12.21 17.57 -2.63
CA GLY A 135 -11.86 18.40 -1.49
C GLY A 135 -12.99 19.11 -0.77
N GLY A 136 -14.16 18.47 -0.58
CA GLY A 136 -15.19 18.96 0.36
C GLY A 136 -15.14 18.32 1.75
N ASP A 137 -14.66 17.07 1.88
CA ASP A 137 -14.90 16.21 3.06
C ASP A 137 -13.66 15.67 3.78
N ARG A 138 -12.46 16.21 3.56
CA ARG A 138 -11.33 15.84 4.40
C ARG A 138 -11.33 16.58 5.72
N PRO A 139 -11.25 15.88 6.87
CA PRO A 139 -11.00 16.57 8.13
C PRO A 139 -9.72 17.40 7.99
N SER A 140 -9.81 18.68 8.35
CA SER A 140 -8.73 19.65 8.30
C SER A 140 -7.45 19.04 8.86
N ARG A 141 -6.34 19.24 8.15
CA ARG A 141 -5.01 18.90 8.64
C ARG A 141 -4.79 19.70 9.95
N ALA A 142 -4.86 19.00 11.08
CA ALA A 142 -4.29 19.49 12.32
C ALA A 142 -2.80 19.16 12.34
#